data_7016ff489396b3877e543ff6d4135a2b
#
_entry.id   7016ff489396b3877e543ff6d4135a2b
#
_cell.length_a   1.000
_cell.length_b   1.000
_cell.length_c   1.000
_cell.angle_alpha   90.00
_cell.angle_beta   90.00
_cell.angle_gamma   90.00
#
_symmetry.space_group_name_H-M   'P 1'
#
loop_
_entity.id
_entity.type
_entity.pdbx_description
1 polymer ?
#
loop_
_entity_poly.entity_id
_entity_poly.type
_entity_poly.pdbx_seq_one_letter_code
_entity_poly.pdbx_strand_id
1 'polypeptide(L)'
;MDLTAWQRICNRLLGPFVKKRARADKELSANLVKGSMGMMPEVYLSTVIVTSIAIALMSWAFVAVFFIPDIGVIAFYEGIQDPATEDPCYEWAYWNAELVDPTLPGDGCPDYALQVFPVVLKVVIVAIGGVIIPYAGFVYNRGGAAREAKRRGDMIEKYLPYASSYTAAMSAANATPAKIFRSLAMNKDIYGDVADDAAMIYRDITLLGYDLITAMKMSVDRAASVWLTEFFQGMVGTLTAGGQLKLYFLNRAEHYMRENRTRLGQFLESIALLAESYIVVAVAMPLFLIVMLVIMFWVSGSGAQMSEGMLYGIVLGFIPLIHIAYAVLVWTSSKEQEM
;
A
#
# COMPACT_ATOMS: atom_id res chain seq x y z
N MET A 1 23.93 11.72 -9.53
CA MET A 1 22.65 11.00 -9.49
C MET A 1 22.13 10.87 -10.91
N ASP A 2 22.04 9.66 -11.39
CA ASP A 2 21.58 9.40 -12.74
C ASP A 2 20.06 9.33 -12.76
N LEU A 3 19.44 10.39 -13.30
CA LEU A 3 18.00 10.40 -13.56
C LEU A 3 17.67 9.30 -14.57
N THR A 4 16.63 8.53 -14.34
CA THR A 4 16.15 7.56 -15.33
C THR A 4 15.78 8.25 -16.64
N ALA A 5 15.83 7.53 -17.76
CA ALA A 5 15.48 8.10 -19.07
C ALA A 5 14.07 8.73 -19.05
N TRP A 6 13.14 8.08 -18.38
CA TRP A 6 11.77 8.58 -18.20
C TRP A 6 11.72 9.91 -17.43
N GLN A 7 12.42 10.01 -16.30
CA GLN A 7 12.49 11.24 -15.51
C GLN A 7 13.09 12.41 -16.28
N ARG A 8 14.09 12.14 -17.12
CA ARG A 8 14.69 13.15 -18.00
C ARG A 8 13.69 13.68 -19.03
N ILE A 9 12.91 12.79 -19.64
CA ILE A 9 11.87 13.17 -20.62
C ILE A 9 10.77 14.00 -19.92
N CYS A 10 10.25 13.53 -18.79
CA CYS A 10 9.22 14.23 -18.02
C CYS A 10 9.67 15.63 -17.61
N ASN A 11 10.89 15.76 -17.11
CA ASN A 11 11.44 17.05 -16.70
C ASN A 11 11.69 17.99 -17.89
N ARG A 12 12.03 17.47 -19.06
CA ARG A 12 12.19 18.27 -20.29
C ARG A 12 10.86 18.81 -20.78
N LEU A 13 9.78 18.02 -20.67
CA LEU A 13 8.45 18.40 -21.13
C LEU A 13 7.76 19.43 -20.21
N LEU A 14 7.75 19.18 -18.90
CA LEU A 14 6.97 19.95 -17.94
C LEU A 14 7.78 20.68 -16.87
N GLY A 15 9.09 20.40 -16.76
CA GLY A 15 9.97 21.00 -15.76
C GLY A 15 9.85 22.53 -15.64
N PRO A 16 9.94 23.31 -16.74
CA PRO A 16 9.85 24.77 -16.69
C PRO A 16 8.53 25.28 -16.08
N PHE A 17 7.40 24.63 -16.40
CA PHE A 17 6.08 25.03 -15.94
C PHE A 17 5.84 24.68 -14.46
N VAL A 18 6.39 23.58 -14.01
CA VAL A 18 6.16 23.02 -12.68
C VAL A 18 7.14 23.55 -11.62
N LYS A 19 8.29 24.06 -12.05
CA LYS A 19 9.40 24.51 -11.19
C LYS A 19 8.98 25.46 -10.07
N LYS A 20 8.17 26.48 -10.39
CA LYS A 20 7.73 27.50 -9.43
C LYS A 20 6.81 26.90 -8.36
N ARG A 21 5.91 25.98 -8.77
CA ARG A 21 4.95 25.31 -7.89
C ARG A 21 5.63 24.25 -7.03
N ALA A 22 6.56 23.48 -7.61
CA ALA A 22 7.32 22.44 -6.90
C ALA A 22 8.20 23.02 -5.79
N ARG A 23 8.82 24.18 -6.01
CA ARG A 23 9.64 24.86 -4.99
C ARG A 23 8.81 25.54 -3.89
N ALA A 24 7.56 25.87 -4.17
CA ALA A 24 6.65 26.43 -3.18
C ALA A 24 6.10 25.37 -2.21
N ASP A 25 6.09 24.10 -2.62
CA ASP A 25 5.60 22.97 -1.82
C ASP A 25 6.69 22.48 -0.84
N LYS A 26 6.68 23.08 0.36
CA LYS A 26 7.64 22.76 1.43
C LYS A 26 7.46 21.34 1.95
N GLU A 27 6.23 20.83 1.96
CA GLU A 27 5.94 19.48 2.44
C GLU A 27 6.53 18.44 1.49
N LEU A 28 6.34 18.62 0.18
CA LEU A 28 6.95 17.75 -0.83
C LEU A 28 8.47 17.73 -0.72
N SER A 29 9.10 18.91 -0.57
CA SER A 29 10.56 19.00 -0.45
C SER A 29 11.07 18.31 0.82
N ALA A 30 10.36 18.44 1.94
CA ALA A 30 10.69 17.75 3.19
C ALA A 30 10.56 16.23 3.05
N ASN A 31 9.47 15.75 2.42
CA ASN A 31 9.26 14.32 2.21
C ASN A 31 10.30 13.69 1.28
N LEU A 32 10.74 14.40 0.24
CA LEU A 32 11.81 13.94 -0.65
C LEU A 32 13.15 13.82 0.07
N VAL A 33 13.46 14.77 0.97
CA VAL A 33 14.67 14.73 1.79
C VAL A 33 14.61 13.59 2.79
N LYS A 34 13.50 13.46 3.52
CA LYS A 34 13.28 12.38 4.50
C LYS A 34 13.30 10.99 3.85
N GLY A 35 12.69 10.86 2.67
CA GLY A 35 12.72 9.63 1.88
C GLY A 35 14.08 9.32 1.24
N SER A 36 15.07 10.22 1.37
CA SER A 36 16.40 10.08 0.72
C SER A 36 16.32 9.80 -0.79
N MET A 37 15.26 10.29 -1.46
CA MET A 37 15.00 9.97 -2.87
C MET A 37 16.01 10.62 -3.82
N GLY A 38 16.80 11.59 -3.35
CA GLY A 38 17.86 12.23 -4.11
C GLY A 38 17.41 12.97 -5.38
N MET A 39 16.12 13.24 -5.51
CA MET A 39 15.51 13.94 -6.65
C MET A 39 15.11 15.36 -6.28
N MET A 40 15.24 16.27 -7.22
CA MET A 40 14.71 17.62 -7.05
C MET A 40 13.18 17.62 -7.07
N PRO A 41 12.51 18.47 -6.25
CA PRO A 41 11.04 18.54 -6.22
C PRO A 41 10.41 18.80 -7.59
N GLU A 42 11.08 19.57 -8.44
CA GLU A 42 10.64 19.86 -9.81
C GLU A 42 10.64 18.61 -10.71
N VAL A 43 11.64 17.72 -10.57
CA VAL A 43 11.73 16.46 -11.32
C VAL A 43 10.65 15.49 -10.85
N TYR A 44 10.45 15.38 -9.53
CA TYR A 44 9.42 14.51 -8.97
C TYR A 44 8.02 14.95 -9.41
N LEU A 45 7.68 16.22 -9.27
CA LEU A 45 6.35 16.72 -9.61
C LEU A 45 6.07 16.64 -11.13
N SER A 46 7.08 16.88 -11.99
CA SER A 46 6.93 16.69 -13.43
C SER A 46 6.67 15.23 -13.79
N THR A 47 7.35 14.29 -13.13
CA THR A 47 7.14 12.85 -13.33
C THR A 47 5.74 12.44 -12.89
N VAL A 48 5.26 12.91 -11.72
CA VAL A 48 3.91 12.65 -11.21
C VAL A 48 2.84 13.14 -12.20
N ILE A 49 2.98 14.33 -12.73
CA ILE A 49 1.98 14.90 -13.67
C ILE A 49 1.97 14.10 -14.98
N VAL A 50 3.14 13.81 -15.57
CA VAL A 50 3.21 13.07 -16.84
C VAL A 50 2.68 11.64 -16.68
N THR A 51 3.05 10.94 -15.60
CA THR A 51 2.53 9.58 -15.34
C THR A 51 1.02 9.60 -15.09
N SER A 52 0.50 10.60 -14.39
CA SER A 52 -0.94 10.74 -14.15
C SER A 52 -1.71 11.05 -15.43
N ILE A 53 -1.16 11.88 -16.32
CA ILE A 53 -1.74 12.13 -17.65
C ILE A 53 -1.73 10.84 -18.48
N ALA A 54 -0.64 10.07 -18.45
CA ALA A 54 -0.56 8.79 -19.16
C ALA A 54 -1.61 7.78 -18.65
N ILE A 55 -1.79 7.68 -17.33
CA ILE A 55 -2.85 6.85 -16.72
C ILE A 55 -4.23 7.33 -17.14
N ALA A 56 -4.47 8.64 -17.17
CA ALA A 56 -5.73 9.20 -17.60
C ALA A 56 -6.02 8.88 -19.07
N LEU A 57 -5.04 9.05 -19.97
CA LEU A 57 -5.19 8.71 -21.39
C LEU A 57 -5.46 7.23 -21.60
N MET A 58 -4.75 6.33 -20.89
CA MET A 58 -5.02 4.88 -20.95
C MET A 58 -6.42 4.54 -20.44
N SER A 59 -6.86 5.14 -19.34
CA SER A 59 -8.18 4.93 -18.79
C SER A 59 -9.29 5.44 -19.72
N TRP A 60 -9.09 6.61 -20.34
CA TRP A 60 -10.01 7.14 -21.35
C TRP A 60 -10.03 6.31 -22.62
N ALA A 61 -8.87 5.78 -23.08
CA ALA A 61 -8.81 4.84 -24.21
C ALA A 61 -9.58 3.55 -23.89
N PHE A 62 -9.45 3.03 -22.66
CA PHE A 62 -10.21 1.88 -22.20
C PHE A 62 -11.72 2.15 -22.23
N VAL A 63 -12.18 3.29 -21.69
CA VAL A 63 -13.59 3.69 -21.74
C VAL A 63 -14.06 3.84 -23.19
N ALA A 64 -13.25 4.45 -24.07
CA ALA A 64 -13.60 4.65 -25.48
C ALA A 64 -13.85 3.35 -26.22
N VAL A 65 -13.16 2.25 -25.84
CA VAL A 65 -13.39 0.91 -26.43
C VAL A 65 -14.83 0.46 -26.24
N PHE A 66 -15.49 0.77 -25.12
CA PHE A 66 -16.88 0.42 -24.87
C PHE A 66 -17.89 1.19 -25.74
N PHE A 67 -17.46 2.25 -26.43
CA PHE A 67 -18.30 2.97 -27.39
C PHE A 67 -18.22 2.40 -28.81
N ILE A 68 -17.38 1.39 -29.03
CA ILE A 68 -17.33 0.65 -30.32
C ILE A 68 -18.55 -0.26 -30.39
N PRO A 69 -19.35 -0.18 -31.46
CA PRO A 69 -20.63 -0.95 -31.58
C PRO A 69 -20.47 -2.46 -31.46
N ASP A 70 -19.35 -3.01 -31.96
CA ASP A 70 -19.10 -4.46 -32.04
C ASP A 70 -18.58 -5.07 -30.71
N ILE A 71 -18.40 -4.28 -29.64
CA ILE A 71 -18.01 -4.81 -28.36
C ILE A 71 -19.23 -5.10 -27.51
N GLY A 72 -19.40 -6.36 -27.15
CA GLY A 72 -20.53 -6.84 -26.35
C GLY A 72 -20.13 -7.89 -25.32
N VAL A 73 -21.10 -8.31 -24.53
CA VAL A 73 -21.01 -9.38 -23.53
C VAL A 73 -22.12 -10.39 -23.83
N ILE A 74 -21.85 -11.70 -23.69
CA ILE A 74 -22.84 -12.75 -23.86
C ILE A 74 -23.96 -12.56 -22.82
N ALA A 75 -25.19 -12.39 -23.28
CA ALA A 75 -26.39 -12.35 -22.48
C ALA A 75 -27.16 -13.67 -22.60
N PHE A 76 -27.56 -14.23 -21.45
CA PHE A 76 -28.39 -15.43 -21.39
C PHE A 76 -29.86 -15.03 -21.19
N TYR A 77 -30.73 -15.62 -21.97
CA TYR A 77 -32.17 -15.45 -21.82
C TYR A 77 -32.72 -16.56 -20.92
N GLU A 78 -33.14 -16.19 -19.71
CA GLU A 78 -33.63 -17.14 -18.73
C GLU A 78 -34.96 -17.75 -19.17
N GLY A 79 -35.01 -19.08 -19.33
CA GLY A 79 -36.21 -19.81 -19.69
C GLY A 79 -36.55 -19.87 -21.18
N ILE A 80 -35.73 -19.34 -22.07
CA ILE A 80 -35.90 -19.43 -23.51
C ILE A 80 -34.86 -20.40 -24.08
N GLN A 81 -35.33 -21.44 -24.78
CA GLN A 81 -34.49 -22.43 -25.45
C GLN A 81 -34.69 -22.33 -26.95
N ASP A 82 -33.63 -22.58 -27.71
CA ASP A 82 -33.70 -22.73 -29.15
C ASP A 82 -34.55 -23.95 -29.49
N PRO A 83 -35.67 -23.81 -30.25
CA PRO A 83 -36.53 -24.91 -30.57
C PRO A 83 -35.87 -25.98 -31.46
N ALA A 84 -34.71 -25.71 -32.05
CA ALA A 84 -33.98 -26.65 -32.91
C ALA A 84 -32.93 -27.48 -32.11
N THR A 85 -32.33 -26.92 -31.07
CA THR A 85 -31.21 -27.55 -30.33
C THR A 85 -31.54 -27.84 -28.87
N GLU A 86 -32.63 -27.32 -28.33
CA GLU A 86 -32.98 -27.32 -26.90
C GLU A 86 -31.96 -26.61 -26.01
N ASP A 87 -30.94 -25.96 -26.58
CA ASP A 87 -29.94 -25.19 -25.85
C ASP A 87 -30.51 -23.84 -25.41
N PRO A 88 -30.01 -23.26 -24.30
CA PRO A 88 -30.43 -21.93 -23.87
C PRO A 88 -30.04 -20.88 -24.91
N CYS A 89 -30.99 -20.01 -25.28
CA CYS A 89 -30.70 -18.86 -26.13
C CYS A 89 -29.72 -17.90 -25.47
N TYR A 90 -28.69 -17.58 -26.18
CA TYR A 90 -27.71 -16.57 -25.74
C TYR A 90 -27.32 -15.69 -26.92
N GLU A 91 -27.07 -14.40 -26.62
CA GLU A 91 -26.67 -13.43 -27.63
C GLU A 91 -25.71 -12.39 -27.04
N TRP A 92 -25.02 -11.63 -27.93
CA TRP A 92 -24.11 -10.58 -27.48
C TRP A 92 -24.88 -9.32 -27.15
N ALA A 93 -24.76 -8.83 -25.89
CA ALA A 93 -25.26 -7.53 -25.48
C ALA A 93 -24.23 -6.46 -25.82
N TYR A 94 -24.54 -5.58 -26.75
CA TYR A 94 -23.68 -4.51 -27.19
C TYR A 94 -23.88 -3.23 -26.36
N TRP A 95 -22.82 -2.46 -26.17
CA TRP A 95 -22.86 -1.21 -25.42
C TRP A 95 -23.79 -0.15 -26.03
N ASN A 96 -23.81 -0.06 -27.35
CA ASN A 96 -24.56 0.92 -28.12
C ASN A 96 -25.63 0.30 -29.04
N ALA A 97 -26.09 -0.93 -28.78
CA ALA A 97 -27.11 -1.54 -29.60
C ALA A 97 -28.39 -0.67 -29.62
N GLU A 98 -28.84 -0.31 -30.79
CA GLU A 98 -30.19 0.19 -31.02
C GLU A 98 -31.15 -1.03 -31.02
N LEU A 99 -32.40 -0.79 -30.61
CA LEU A 99 -33.45 -1.82 -30.62
C LEU A 99 -33.55 -2.50 -31.99
N VAL A 100 -33.10 -3.75 -32.05
CA VAL A 100 -33.32 -4.57 -33.25
C VAL A 100 -34.80 -5.00 -33.28
N ASP A 101 -35.41 -5.00 -34.45
CA ASP A 101 -36.81 -5.34 -34.62
C ASP A 101 -37.06 -6.81 -34.23
N PRO A 102 -37.90 -7.10 -33.21
CA PRO A 102 -38.14 -8.46 -32.72
C PRO A 102 -38.90 -9.36 -33.73
N THR A 103 -39.16 -8.87 -34.92
CA THR A 103 -39.96 -9.58 -35.94
C THR A 103 -39.14 -10.25 -37.04
N LEU A 104 -37.82 -10.11 -37.04
CA LEU A 104 -36.97 -10.78 -38.03
C LEU A 104 -36.78 -12.26 -37.66
N PRO A 105 -37.11 -13.22 -38.57
CA PRO A 105 -36.96 -14.63 -38.33
C PRO A 105 -35.47 -14.98 -38.40
N GLY A 106 -34.81 -15.06 -37.25
CA GLY A 106 -33.51 -15.69 -37.08
C GLY A 106 -33.67 -17.15 -36.70
N ASP A 107 -32.63 -17.77 -36.37
CA ASP A 107 -32.31 -19.12 -35.94
C ASP A 107 -33.16 -19.72 -34.78
N GLY A 108 -34.37 -19.26 -34.52
CA GLY A 108 -35.28 -19.79 -33.50
C GLY A 108 -35.19 -19.15 -32.14
N CYS A 109 -34.10 -18.48 -31.82
CA CYS A 109 -34.00 -17.61 -30.67
C CYS A 109 -34.62 -16.26 -31.00
N PRO A 110 -35.46 -15.68 -30.13
CA PRO A 110 -35.99 -14.35 -30.37
C PRO A 110 -34.82 -13.34 -30.43
N ASP A 111 -34.72 -12.61 -31.55
CA ASP A 111 -33.87 -11.41 -31.68
C ASP A 111 -34.42 -10.32 -30.76
N TYR A 112 -34.39 -10.58 -29.46
CA TYR A 112 -34.70 -9.53 -28.51
C TYR A 112 -33.69 -8.46 -28.65
N ALA A 113 -34.18 -7.27 -28.83
CA ALA A 113 -33.46 -6.03 -28.61
C ALA A 113 -32.49 -6.21 -27.46
N LEU A 114 -31.32 -6.58 -27.84
CA LEU A 114 -30.20 -6.85 -26.97
C LEU A 114 -30.16 -5.76 -25.92
N GLN A 115 -30.37 -6.15 -24.70
CA GLN A 115 -30.45 -5.17 -23.66
C GLN A 115 -29.17 -4.40 -23.65
N VAL A 116 -29.26 -3.25 -24.25
CA VAL A 116 -28.31 -2.18 -24.08
C VAL A 116 -27.96 -2.16 -22.62
N PHE A 117 -26.69 -2.24 -22.27
CA PHE A 117 -26.26 -2.09 -20.89
C PHE A 117 -27.07 -0.98 -20.21
N PRO A 118 -27.69 -1.24 -19.07
CA PRO A 118 -28.58 -0.27 -18.44
C PRO A 118 -27.85 1.05 -18.28
N VAL A 119 -28.52 2.17 -18.51
CA VAL A 119 -27.92 3.51 -18.47
C VAL A 119 -27.12 3.71 -17.19
N VAL A 120 -27.57 3.14 -16.09
CA VAL A 120 -26.87 3.17 -14.79
C VAL A 120 -25.48 2.53 -14.89
N LEU A 121 -25.36 1.37 -15.54
CA LEU A 121 -24.06 0.69 -15.70
C LEU A 121 -23.12 1.48 -16.60
N LYS A 122 -23.64 2.10 -17.67
CA LYS A 122 -22.86 2.99 -18.55
C LYS A 122 -22.30 4.17 -17.78
N VAL A 123 -23.14 4.84 -16.99
CA VAL A 123 -22.72 5.98 -16.14
C VAL A 123 -21.67 5.54 -15.12
N VAL A 124 -21.84 4.36 -14.51
CA VAL A 124 -20.88 3.82 -13.53
C VAL A 124 -19.52 3.54 -14.19
N ILE A 125 -19.47 2.92 -15.36
CA ILE A 125 -18.21 2.61 -16.06
C ILE A 125 -17.50 3.91 -16.49
N VAL A 126 -18.24 4.87 -17.03
CA VAL A 126 -17.68 6.17 -17.43
C VAL A 126 -17.20 6.97 -16.20
N ALA A 127 -17.94 6.94 -15.10
CA ALA A 127 -17.52 7.61 -13.85
C ALA A 127 -16.28 6.97 -13.26
N ILE A 128 -16.23 5.65 -13.18
CA ILE A 128 -15.06 4.93 -12.64
C ILE A 128 -13.86 5.09 -13.57
N GLY A 129 -13.98 4.77 -14.84
CA GLY A 129 -12.90 4.83 -15.81
C GLY A 129 -12.47 6.25 -16.16
N GLY A 130 -13.44 7.15 -16.36
CA GLY A 130 -13.16 8.53 -16.82
C GLY A 130 -12.74 9.50 -15.73
N VAL A 131 -13.17 9.30 -14.47
CA VAL A 131 -12.92 10.25 -13.37
C VAL A 131 -12.18 9.62 -12.20
N ILE A 132 -12.70 8.50 -11.67
CA ILE A 132 -12.17 7.93 -10.42
C ILE A 132 -10.75 7.37 -10.62
N ILE A 133 -10.50 6.58 -11.67
CA ILE A 133 -9.18 6.00 -11.92
C ILE A 133 -8.12 7.07 -12.18
N PRO A 134 -8.31 8.07 -13.06
CA PRO A 134 -7.35 9.14 -13.24
C PRO A 134 -7.06 9.96 -11.98
N TYR A 135 -8.11 10.29 -11.22
CA TYR A 135 -7.97 11.02 -9.97
C TYR A 135 -7.23 10.22 -8.90
N ALA A 136 -7.60 8.96 -8.71
CA ALA A 136 -6.91 8.04 -7.79
C ALA A 136 -5.44 7.85 -8.19
N GLY A 137 -5.15 7.69 -9.48
CA GLY A 137 -3.79 7.62 -10.01
C GLY A 137 -2.96 8.87 -9.70
N PHE A 138 -3.54 10.06 -9.84
CA PHE A 138 -2.87 11.31 -9.48
C PHE A 138 -2.58 11.41 -7.98
N VAL A 139 -3.56 11.14 -7.13
CA VAL A 139 -3.41 11.17 -5.66
C VAL A 139 -2.38 10.13 -5.20
N TYR A 140 -2.44 8.92 -5.76
CA TYR A 140 -1.50 7.85 -5.47
C TYR A 140 -0.07 8.23 -5.85
N ASN A 141 0.17 8.72 -7.05
CA ASN A 141 1.51 9.13 -7.50
C ASN A 141 2.05 10.32 -6.70
N ARG A 142 1.20 11.32 -6.39
CA ARG A 142 1.60 12.48 -5.58
C ARG A 142 2.00 12.07 -4.17
N GLY A 143 1.30 11.12 -3.57
CA GLY A 143 1.61 10.59 -2.23
C GLY A 143 2.87 9.70 -2.17
N GLY A 144 3.50 9.39 -3.28
CA GLY A 144 4.67 8.49 -3.34
C GLY A 144 5.84 8.94 -2.48
N ALA A 145 6.17 10.25 -2.49
CA ALA A 145 7.24 10.81 -1.66
C ALA A 145 6.95 10.67 -0.16
N ALA A 146 5.70 10.91 0.26
CA ALA A 146 5.30 10.76 1.66
C ALA A 146 5.34 9.29 2.10
N ARG A 147 4.88 8.36 1.22
CA ARG A 147 4.96 6.92 1.50
C ARG A 147 6.41 6.44 1.63
N GLU A 148 7.30 6.91 0.77
CA GLU A 148 8.70 6.54 0.83
C GLU A 148 9.39 7.11 2.08
N ALA A 149 9.09 8.37 2.44
CA ALA A 149 9.56 8.96 3.68
C ALA A 149 9.06 8.17 4.91
N LYS A 150 7.78 7.75 4.92
CA LYS A 150 7.22 6.91 5.97
C LYS A 150 7.90 5.54 6.02
N ARG A 151 8.00 4.84 4.88
CA ARG A 151 8.66 3.53 4.78
C ARG A 151 10.09 3.58 5.33
N ARG A 152 10.86 4.63 4.96
CA ARG A 152 12.21 4.83 5.48
C ARG A 152 12.20 5.10 6.99
N GLY A 153 11.22 5.89 7.48
CA GLY A 153 11.04 6.14 8.91
C GLY A 153 10.80 4.85 9.69
N ASP A 154 9.89 3.99 9.21
CA ASP A 154 9.56 2.71 9.83
C ASP A 154 10.78 1.76 9.84
N MET A 155 11.54 1.71 8.75
CA MET A 155 12.79 0.95 8.68
C MET A 155 13.86 1.46 9.67
N ILE A 156 14.00 2.78 9.81
CA ILE A 156 14.91 3.37 10.80
C ILE A 156 14.48 2.98 12.22
N GLU A 157 13.19 3.06 12.55
CA GLU A 157 12.69 2.69 13.89
C GLU A 157 12.94 1.21 14.23
N LYS A 158 12.88 0.34 13.24
CA LYS A 158 13.20 -1.09 13.39
C LYS A 158 14.67 -1.33 13.78
N TYR A 159 15.59 -0.61 13.16
CA TYR A 159 17.02 -0.81 13.38
C TYR A 159 17.64 0.10 14.45
N LEU A 160 16.97 1.18 14.83
CA LEU A 160 17.48 2.16 15.80
C LEU A 160 17.80 1.58 17.19
N PRO A 161 17.01 0.62 17.77
CA PRO A 161 17.37 -0.02 19.04
C PRO A 161 18.74 -0.70 18.99
N TYR A 162 19.04 -1.38 17.88
CA TYR A 162 20.33 -2.06 17.69
C TYR A 162 21.47 -1.07 17.46
N ALA A 163 21.24 -0.06 16.62
CA ALA A 163 22.22 1.00 16.36
C ALA A 163 22.53 1.81 17.62
N SER A 164 21.51 2.13 18.44
CA SER A 164 21.68 2.86 19.70
C SER A 164 22.46 2.03 20.73
N SER A 165 22.20 0.72 20.83
CA SER A 165 22.94 -0.20 21.69
C SER A 165 24.42 -0.29 21.28
N TYR A 166 24.69 -0.37 19.99
CA TYR A 166 26.05 -0.33 19.47
C TYR A 166 26.74 1.01 19.76
N THR A 167 26.04 2.12 19.57
CA THR A 167 26.53 3.48 19.90
C THR A 167 26.89 3.59 21.39
N ALA A 168 26.05 3.03 22.26
CA ALA A 168 26.28 2.98 23.69
C ALA A 168 27.55 2.16 24.05
N ALA A 169 27.71 0.99 23.45
CA ALA A 169 28.89 0.12 23.64
C ALA A 169 30.17 0.80 23.17
N MET A 170 30.17 1.41 21.99
CA MET A 170 31.32 2.15 21.47
C MET A 170 31.67 3.39 22.34
N SER A 171 30.64 4.09 22.83
CA SER A 171 30.85 5.23 23.76
C SER A 171 31.36 4.77 25.12
N ALA A 172 30.93 3.59 25.60
CA ALA A 172 31.51 2.99 26.82
C ALA A 172 32.98 2.66 26.65
N ALA A 173 33.41 2.28 25.44
CA ALA A 173 34.83 2.07 25.09
C ALA A 173 35.59 3.37 24.79
N ASN A 174 35.03 4.52 25.13
CA ASN A 174 35.59 5.85 24.89
C ASN A 174 35.90 6.18 23.41
N ALA A 175 35.14 5.61 22.47
CA ALA A 175 35.26 5.95 21.06
C ALA A 175 34.75 7.39 20.81
N THR A 176 35.44 8.10 19.91
CA THR A 176 35.01 9.45 19.49
C THR A 176 33.70 9.36 18.66
N PRO A 177 32.84 10.38 18.70
CA PRO A 177 31.61 10.40 17.93
C PRO A 177 31.84 10.14 16.43
N ALA A 178 32.87 10.73 15.83
CA ALA A 178 33.21 10.49 14.43
C ALA A 178 33.52 9.01 14.14
N LYS A 179 34.20 8.31 15.05
CA LYS A 179 34.52 6.89 14.94
C LYS A 179 33.24 6.03 15.06
N ILE A 180 32.33 6.42 15.95
CA ILE A 180 31.04 5.72 16.14
C ILE A 180 30.24 5.82 14.84
N PHE A 181 30.03 7.02 14.28
CA PHE A 181 29.26 7.20 13.05
C PHE A 181 29.92 6.53 11.84
N ARG A 182 31.25 6.56 11.75
CA ARG A 182 31.97 5.81 10.72
C ARG A 182 31.69 4.32 10.80
N SER A 183 31.73 3.74 11.99
CA SER A 183 31.53 2.32 12.19
C SER A 183 30.09 1.90 11.90
N LEU A 184 29.10 2.70 12.28
CA LEU A 184 27.69 2.48 11.89
C LEU A 184 27.52 2.53 10.37
N ALA A 185 28.11 3.53 9.71
CA ALA A 185 28.05 3.71 8.27
C ALA A 185 28.61 2.53 7.46
N MET A 186 29.64 1.88 7.99
CA MET A 186 30.29 0.73 7.32
C MET A 186 29.50 -0.58 7.45
N ASN A 187 28.52 -0.66 8.33
CA ASN A 187 27.75 -1.87 8.63
C ASN A 187 26.28 -1.71 8.23
N LYS A 188 26.03 -1.32 6.97
CA LYS A 188 24.67 -1.08 6.44
C LYS A 188 23.81 -2.33 6.49
N ASP A 189 24.38 -3.50 6.30
CA ASP A 189 23.64 -4.79 6.31
C ASP A 189 23.04 -5.09 7.69
N ILE A 190 23.61 -4.51 8.78
CA ILE A 190 23.14 -4.72 10.15
C ILE A 190 22.21 -3.60 10.59
N TYR A 191 22.51 -2.34 10.22
CA TYR A 191 21.80 -1.16 10.74
C TYR A 191 20.88 -0.50 9.71
N GLY A 192 20.77 -1.07 8.50
CA GLY A 192 19.85 -0.59 7.46
C GLY A 192 19.99 0.90 7.15
N ASP A 193 18.87 1.60 7.07
CA ASP A 193 18.83 3.03 6.73
C ASP A 193 19.45 3.96 7.80
N VAL A 194 19.61 3.48 9.05
CA VAL A 194 20.33 4.22 10.09
C VAL A 194 21.81 4.40 9.70
N ALA A 195 22.40 3.43 9.01
CA ALA A 195 23.76 3.51 8.52
C ALA A 195 23.94 4.61 7.45
N ASP A 196 22.93 4.85 6.62
CA ASP A 196 22.95 5.93 5.63
C ASP A 196 22.96 7.32 6.31
N ASP A 197 22.16 7.49 7.37
CA ASP A 197 22.15 8.72 8.16
C ASP A 197 23.49 8.90 8.90
N ALA A 198 24.04 7.83 9.46
CA ALA A 198 25.36 7.84 10.08
C ALA A 198 26.48 8.20 9.08
N ALA A 199 26.38 7.70 7.84
CA ALA A 199 27.32 8.04 6.77
C ALA A 199 27.28 9.53 6.41
N MET A 200 26.08 10.12 6.35
CA MET A 200 25.91 11.55 6.11
C MET A 200 26.53 12.39 7.24
N ILE A 201 26.32 12.02 8.50
CA ILE A 201 26.90 12.70 9.64
C ILE A 201 28.44 12.59 9.61
N TYR A 202 28.96 11.38 9.36
CA TYR A 202 30.41 11.17 9.25
C TYR A 202 31.01 12.01 8.11
N ARG A 203 30.37 12.08 6.97
CA ARG A 203 30.77 12.93 5.83
C ARG A 203 30.77 14.41 6.24
N ASP A 204 29.71 14.88 6.87
CA ASP A 204 29.52 16.28 7.23
C ASP A 204 30.62 16.73 8.23
N ILE A 205 31.03 15.86 9.16
CA ILE A 205 32.10 16.14 10.12
C ILE A 205 33.49 16.07 9.46
N THR A 206 33.75 14.99 8.67
CA THR A 206 35.12 14.69 8.23
C THR A 206 35.49 15.30 6.89
N LEU A 207 34.53 15.39 5.94
CA LEU A 207 34.78 15.92 4.60
C LEU A 207 34.38 17.39 4.45
N LEU A 208 33.30 17.81 5.11
CA LEU A 208 32.82 19.19 5.04
C LEU A 208 33.32 20.06 6.19
N GLY A 209 33.92 19.45 7.21
CA GLY A 209 34.53 20.17 8.35
C GLY A 209 33.53 20.83 9.29
N TYR A 210 32.26 20.41 9.26
CA TYR A 210 31.27 20.94 10.19
C TYR A 210 31.54 20.46 11.61
N ASP A 211 31.27 21.36 12.59
CA ASP A 211 31.23 20.98 13.99
C ASP A 211 30.15 19.90 14.25
N LEU A 212 30.42 19.04 15.25
CA LEU A 212 29.56 17.93 15.62
C LEU A 212 28.11 18.40 15.90
N ILE A 213 27.93 19.48 16.62
CA ILE A 213 26.60 20.03 16.97
C ILE A 213 25.86 20.47 15.70
N THR A 214 26.57 21.14 14.77
CA THR A 214 25.98 21.58 13.50
C THR A 214 25.60 20.40 12.60
N ALA A 215 26.48 19.40 12.48
CA ALA A 215 26.19 18.18 11.72
C ALA A 215 24.96 17.44 12.29
N MET A 216 24.84 17.36 13.62
CA MET A 216 23.66 16.77 14.28
C MET A 216 22.38 17.56 14.03
N LYS A 217 22.39 18.88 14.12
CA LYS A 217 21.22 19.73 13.81
C LYS A 217 20.75 19.54 12.38
N MET A 218 21.67 19.49 11.41
CA MET A 218 21.34 19.22 10.02
C MET A 218 20.74 17.81 9.84
N SER A 219 21.15 16.84 10.65
CA SER A 219 20.60 15.48 10.62
C SER A 219 19.22 15.40 11.25
N VAL A 220 18.91 16.21 12.27
CA VAL A 220 17.56 16.38 12.82
C VAL A 220 16.57 16.81 11.72
N ASP A 221 16.93 17.80 10.90
CA ASP A 221 16.08 18.33 9.85
C ASP A 221 15.82 17.30 8.71
N ARG A 222 16.75 16.36 8.53
CA ARG A 222 16.68 15.30 7.50
C ARG A 222 16.06 13.99 7.99
N ALA A 223 15.93 13.82 9.30
CA ALA A 223 15.47 12.56 9.90
C ALA A 223 14.06 12.19 9.43
N ALA A 224 13.90 10.95 8.97
CA ALA A 224 12.61 10.44 8.53
C ALA A 224 11.75 9.90 9.68
N SER A 225 12.38 9.45 10.78
CA SER A 225 11.71 8.89 11.96
C SER A 225 11.68 9.90 13.11
N VAL A 226 10.58 9.85 13.87
CA VAL A 226 10.45 10.63 15.12
C VAL A 226 11.49 10.19 16.14
N TRP A 227 11.72 8.89 16.28
CA TRP A 227 12.71 8.34 17.22
C TRP A 227 14.15 8.79 16.89
N LEU A 228 14.51 8.79 15.61
CA LEU A 228 15.82 9.27 15.17
C LEU A 228 15.96 10.76 15.40
N THR A 229 14.89 11.54 15.17
CA THR A 229 14.85 12.97 15.45
C THR A 229 15.12 13.24 16.94
N GLU A 230 14.41 12.54 17.83
CA GLU A 230 14.60 12.65 19.29
C GLU A 230 16.01 12.21 19.71
N PHE A 231 16.55 11.17 19.08
CA PHE A 231 17.90 10.69 19.36
C PHE A 231 18.94 11.76 19.03
N PHE A 232 18.87 12.40 17.88
CA PHE A 232 19.80 13.46 17.52
C PHE A 232 19.56 14.75 18.29
N GLN A 233 18.31 15.14 18.54
CA GLN A 233 18.00 16.32 19.37
C GLN A 233 18.51 16.16 20.80
N GLY A 234 18.34 15.00 21.40
CA GLY A 234 18.84 14.71 22.74
C GLY A 234 20.39 14.72 22.81
N MET A 235 21.06 14.26 21.74
CA MET A 235 22.54 14.41 21.64
C MET A 235 22.94 15.87 21.59
N VAL A 236 22.28 16.67 20.73
CA VAL A 236 22.54 18.11 20.65
C VAL A 236 22.32 18.77 22.01
N GLY A 237 21.20 18.46 22.67
CA GLY A 237 20.91 18.98 24.01
C GLY A 237 21.99 18.61 25.06
N THR A 238 22.42 17.35 25.07
CA THR A 238 23.47 16.86 25.97
C THR A 238 24.81 17.56 25.74
N LEU A 239 25.19 17.72 24.46
CA LEU A 239 26.45 18.41 24.10
C LEU A 239 26.40 19.88 24.45
N THR A 240 25.30 20.57 24.18
CA THR A 240 25.17 22.02 24.50
C THR A 240 25.13 22.29 26.01
N ALA A 241 24.58 21.35 26.78
CA ALA A 241 24.57 21.41 28.22
C ALA A 241 25.89 20.96 28.88
N GLY A 242 26.92 20.57 28.12
CA GLY A 242 28.20 20.05 28.64
C GLY A 242 28.08 18.68 29.30
N GLY A 243 27.00 17.95 29.02
CA GLY A 243 26.73 16.61 29.56
C GLY A 243 27.59 15.51 28.95
N GLN A 244 27.60 14.34 29.59
CA GLN A 244 28.32 13.16 29.11
C GLN A 244 27.50 12.36 28.07
N LEU A 245 27.96 12.35 26.84
CA LEU A 245 27.32 11.55 25.75
C LEU A 245 27.24 10.06 26.06
N LYS A 246 28.24 9.54 26.81
CA LYS A 246 28.23 8.11 27.21
C LYS A 246 26.96 7.76 28.01
N LEU A 247 26.62 8.56 29.00
CA LEU A 247 25.41 8.32 29.81
C LEU A 247 24.12 8.48 28.98
N TYR A 248 24.11 9.49 28.11
CA TYR A 248 22.99 9.70 27.17
C TYR A 248 22.75 8.47 26.29
N PHE A 249 23.79 7.94 25.66
CA PHE A 249 23.68 6.77 24.79
C PHE A 249 23.22 5.51 25.53
N LEU A 250 23.75 5.28 26.75
CA LEU A 250 23.31 4.14 27.57
C LEU A 250 21.83 4.22 27.92
N ASN A 251 21.38 5.39 28.39
CA ASN A 251 19.96 5.58 28.74
C ASN A 251 19.02 5.46 27.53
N ARG A 252 19.43 5.99 26.38
CA ARG A 252 18.62 5.89 25.14
C ARG A 252 18.60 4.47 24.59
N ALA A 253 19.70 3.75 24.61
CA ALA A 253 19.76 2.36 24.21
C ALA A 253 18.82 1.48 25.06
N GLU A 254 18.88 1.67 26.40
CA GLU A 254 17.97 0.96 27.31
C GLU A 254 16.51 1.29 27.04
N HIS A 255 16.19 2.57 26.81
CA HIS A 255 14.84 3.02 26.49
C HIS A 255 14.31 2.36 25.20
N TYR A 256 15.07 2.42 24.10
CA TYR A 256 14.65 1.83 22.82
C TYR A 256 14.55 0.31 22.87
N MET A 257 15.46 -0.37 23.60
CA MET A 257 15.37 -1.82 23.78
C MET A 257 14.14 -2.23 24.62
N ARG A 258 13.79 -1.44 25.62
CA ARG A 258 12.58 -1.65 26.42
C ARG A 258 11.33 -1.47 25.55
N GLU A 259 11.27 -0.40 24.78
CA GLU A 259 10.16 -0.12 23.86
C GLU A 259 9.99 -1.21 22.81
N ASN A 260 11.10 -1.68 22.24
CA ASN A 260 11.07 -2.79 21.28
C ASN A 260 10.51 -4.07 21.90
N ARG A 261 10.87 -4.40 23.14
CA ARG A 261 10.30 -5.55 23.87
C ARG A 261 8.82 -5.37 24.13
N THR A 262 8.37 -4.17 24.48
CA THR A 262 6.95 -3.86 24.68
C THR A 262 6.16 -4.04 23.39
N ARG A 263 6.65 -3.53 22.25
CA ARG A 263 6.04 -3.73 20.93
C ARG A 263 5.94 -5.21 20.55
N LEU A 264 7.01 -5.98 20.78
CA LEU A 264 6.97 -7.44 20.57
C LEU A 264 5.94 -8.15 21.46
N GLY A 265 5.82 -7.73 22.72
CA GLY A 265 4.79 -8.25 23.64
C GLY A 265 3.37 -7.97 23.13
N GLN A 266 3.09 -6.73 22.73
CA GLN A 266 1.80 -6.34 22.14
C GLN A 266 1.48 -7.11 20.88
N PHE A 267 2.49 -7.38 20.06
CA PHE A 267 2.32 -8.21 18.87
C PHE A 267 1.92 -9.65 19.20
N LEU A 268 2.61 -10.28 20.12
CA LEU A 268 2.27 -11.64 20.55
C LEU A 268 0.85 -11.71 21.14
N GLU A 269 0.46 -10.69 21.88
CA GLU A 269 -0.91 -10.58 22.40
C GLU A 269 -1.95 -10.41 21.28
N SER A 270 -1.67 -9.58 20.29
CA SER A 270 -2.55 -9.40 19.13
C SER A 270 -2.72 -10.69 18.31
N ILE A 271 -1.63 -11.45 18.10
CA ILE A 271 -1.70 -12.77 17.45
C ILE A 271 -2.51 -13.77 18.28
N ALA A 272 -2.36 -13.77 19.60
CA ALA A 272 -3.14 -14.64 20.48
C ALA A 272 -4.63 -14.36 20.36
N LEU A 273 -5.05 -13.09 20.38
CA LEU A 273 -6.44 -12.67 20.15
C LEU A 273 -6.96 -13.06 18.75
N LEU A 274 -6.13 -12.93 17.73
CA LEU A 274 -6.48 -13.39 16.38
C LEU A 274 -6.67 -14.91 16.33
N ALA A 275 -5.79 -15.68 16.98
CA ALA A 275 -5.91 -17.13 17.04
C ALA A 275 -7.18 -17.57 17.78
N GLU A 276 -7.54 -16.91 18.89
CA GLU A 276 -8.79 -17.17 19.63
C GLU A 276 -10.02 -16.85 18.76
N SER A 277 -10.02 -15.70 18.10
CA SER A 277 -11.11 -15.31 17.19
C SER A 277 -11.24 -16.26 15.99
N TYR A 278 -10.14 -16.78 15.48
CA TYR A 278 -10.14 -17.80 14.42
C TYR A 278 -10.89 -19.07 14.85
N ILE A 279 -10.61 -19.58 16.03
CA ILE A 279 -11.28 -20.79 16.55
C ILE A 279 -12.81 -20.56 16.63
N VAL A 280 -13.24 -19.39 17.10
CA VAL A 280 -14.67 -19.09 17.23
C VAL A 280 -15.34 -18.90 15.86
N VAL A 281 -14.78 -18.07 14.99
CA VAL A 281 -15.42 -17.65 13.74
C VAL A 281 -15.20 -18.64 12.61
N ALA A 282 -13.98 -19.16 12.46
CA ALA A 282 -13.65 -20.02 11.33
C ALA A 282 -13.87 -21.52 11.60
N VAL A 283 -13.93 -21.94 12.87
CA VAL A 283 -14.14 -23.34 13.23
C VAL A 283 -15.50 -23.58 13.87
N ALA A 284 -15.80 -22.90 14.99
CA ALA A 284 -17.01 -23.16 15.76
C ALA A 284 -18.28 -22.73 15.01
N MET A 285 -18.28 -21.56 14.39
CA MET A 285 -19.45 -21.01 13.67
C MET A 285 -19.85 -21.88 12.46
N PRO A 286 -18.98 -22.30 11.53
CA PRO A 286 -19.33 -23.19 10.45
C PRO A 286 -19.80 -24.58 10.93
N LEU A 287 -19.18 -25.12 11.97
CA LEU A 287 -19.60 -26.38 12.58
C LEU A 287 -21.03 -26.28 13.12
N PHE A 288 -21.33 -25.23 13.88
CA PHE A 288 -22.67 -24.97 14.40
C PHE A 288 -23.70 -24.79 13.26
N LEU A 289 -23.33 -24.07 12.20
CA LEU A 289 -24.17 -23.87 11.03
C LEU A 289 -24.48 -25.20 10.33
N ILE A 290 -23.49 -26.05 10.11
CA ILE A 290 -23.71 -27.39 9.50
C ILE A 290 -24.65 -28.24 10.37
N VAL A 291 -24.43 -28.28 11.69
CA VAL A 291 -25.29 -29.01 12.61
C VAL A 291 -26.73 -28.50 12.56
N MET A 292 -26.92 -27.19 12.55
CA MET A 292 -28.26 -26.56 12.44
C MET A 292 -28.93 -26.89 11.09
N LEU A 293 -28.17 -26.89 9.99
CA LEU A 293 -28.69 -27.28 8.69
C LEU A 293 -29.14 -28.73 8.66
N VAL A 294 -28.37 -29.64 9.24
CA VAL A 294 -28.72 -31.07 9.33
C VAL A 294 -29.98 -31.28 10.18
N ILE A 295 -30.10 -30.58 11.30
CA ILE A 295 -31.30 -30.65 12.19
C ILE A 295 -32.52 -30.10 11.44
N MET A 296 -32.41 -28.95 10.76
CA MET A 296 -33.49 -28.36 9.97
C MET A 296 -33.96 -29.31 8.87
N PHE A 297 -33.02 -29.96 8.16
CA PHE A 297 -33.34 -30.96 7.15
C PHE A 297 -34.13 -32.15 7.74
N TRP A 298 -33.77 -32.60 8.93
CA TRP A 298 -34.41 -33.73 9.61
C TRP A 298 -35.82 -33.38 10.14
N VAL A 299 -35.98 -32.20 10.68
CA VAL A 299 -37.24 -31.75 11.35
C VAL A 299 -38.28 -31.25 10.34
N SER A 300 -37.84 -30.61 9.25
CA SER A 300 -38.75 -29.96 8.28
C SER A 300 -39.44 -30.97 7.32
N GLY A 301 -39.04 -32.22 7.32
CA GLY A 301 -39.63 -33.20 6.38
C GLY A 301 -39.56 -32.73 4.93
N SER A 302 -40.37 -33.31 4.03
CA SER A 302 -40.37 -32.99 2.58
C SER A 302 -40.88 -31.59 2.19
N GLY A 303 -41.11 -30.68 3.13
CA GLY A 303 -41.74 -29.36 2.88
C GLY A 303 -40.83 -28.17 2.75
N ALA A 304 -39.61 -28.21 3.26
CA ALA A 304 -38.66 -27.15 3.09
C ALA A 304 -37.56 -27.57 2.09
N GLN A 305 -37.82 -27.33 0.79
CA GLN A 305 -36.83 -27.55 -0.25
C GLN A 305 -35.71 -26.53 -0.14
N MET A 306 -34.72 -26.81 0.75
CA MET A 306 -33.41 -26.22 0.54
C MET A 306 -32.83 -26.83 -0.73
N SER A 307 -32.67 -26.03 -1.77
CA SER A 307 -32.07 -26.49 -3.02
C SER A 307 -30.65 -27.04 -2.70
N GLU A 308 -30.31 -28.17 -3.31
CA GLU A 308 -28.95 -28.75 -3.18
C GLU A 308 -27.86 -27.71 -3.47
N GLY A 309 -28.12 -26.76 -4.39
CA GLY A 309 -27.26 -25.66 -4.72
C GLY A 309 -26.95 -24.72 -3.53
N MET A 310 -27.91 -24.48 -2.64
CA MET A 310 -27.72 -23.65 -1.45
C MET A 310 -26.74 -24.34 -0.46
N LEU A 311 -26.86 -25.66 -0.30
CA LEU A 311 -25.98 -26.42 0.58
C LEU A 311 -24.53 -26.46 0.03
N TYR A 312 -24.37 -26.68 -1.27
CA TYR A 312 -23.07 -26.58 -1.94
C TYR A 312 -22.51 -25.17 -1.88
N GLY A 313 -23.33 -24.14 -2.02
CA GLY A 313 -22.91 -22.74 -1.87
C GLY A 313 -22.35 -22.42 -0.49
N ILE A 314 -22.94 -22.96 0.57
CA ILE A 314 -22.46 -22.77 1.96
C ILE A 314 -21.15 -23.54 2.17
N VAL A 315 -21.12 -24.82 1.81
CA VAL A 315 -19.97 -25.69 2.11
C VAL A 315 -18.76 -25.36 1.24
N LEU A 316 -18.94 -25.17 -0.07
CA LEU A 316 -17.85 -24.96 -1.02
C LEU A 316 -17.54 -23.47 -1.26
N GLY A 317 -18.47 -22.55 -0.95
CA GLY A 317 -18.29 -21.13 -1.11
C GLY A 317 -17.95 -20.42 0.20
N PHE A 318 -18.87 -20.46 1.15
CA PHE A 318 -18.78 -19.64 2.38
C PHE A 318 -17.65 -20.08 3.32
N ILE A 319 -17.47 -21.41 3.52
CA ILE A 319 -16.40 -21.91 4.42
C ILE A 319 -15.00 -21.58 3.90
N PRO A 320 -14.63 -21.89 2.63
CA PRO A 320 -13.32 -21.48 2.11
C PRO A 320 -13.10 -19.96 2.12
N LEU A 321 -14.16 -19.17 1.86
CA LEU A 321 -14.08 -17.72 1.86
C LEU A 321 -13.70 -17.18 3.25
N ILE A 322 -14.27 -17.72 4.33
CA ILE A 322 -13.89 -17.34 5.71
C ILE A 322 -12.41 -17.64 5.97
N HIS A 323 -11.93 -18.83 5.58
CA HIS A 323 -10.53 -19.21 5.79
C HIS A 323 -9.58 -18.33 5.01
N ILE A 324 -9.90 -18.00 3.75
CA ILE A 324 -9.11 -17.07 2.94
C ILE A 324 -9.10 -15.67 3.56
N ALA A 325 -10.26 -15.17 4.00
CA ALA A 325 -10.36 -13.87 4.66
C ALA A 325 -9.49 -13.80 5.92
N TYR A 326 -9.51 -14.86 6.76
CA TYR A 326 -8.64 -14.96 7.94
C TYR A 326 -7.16 -15.05 7.58
N ALA A 327 -6.80 -15.83 6.57
CA ALA A 327 -5.41 -15.92 6.10
C ALA A 327 -4.87 -14.55 5.64
N VAL A 328 -5.69 -13.78 4.90
CA VAL A 328 -5.36 -12.41 4.48
C VAL A 328 -5.24 -11.49 5.68
N LEU A 329 -6.14 -11.58 6.68
CA LEU A 329 -6.10 -10.77 7.89
C LEU A 329 -4.84 -11.03 8.71
N VAL A 330 -4.48 -12.29 8.94
CA VAL A 330 -3.23 -12.66 9.64
C VAL A 330 -2.01 -12.19 8.86
N TRP A 331 -2.01 -12.36 7.54
CA TRP A 331 -0.90 -11.92 6.69
C TRP A 331 -0.73 -10.39 6.70
N THR A 332 -1.81 -9.62 6.69
CA THR A 332 -1.74 -8.15 6.79
C THR A 332 -1.23 -7.70 8.15
N SER A 333 -1.72 -8.31 9.25
CA SER A 333 -1.25 -8.02 10.60
C SER A 333 0.22 -8.38 10.80
N SER A 334 0.70 -9.49 10.21
CA SER A 334 2.12 -9.86 10.23
C SER A 334 2.99 -8.86 9.46
N LYS A 335 2.53 -8.38 8.30
CA LYS A 335 3.27 -7.38 7.51
C LYS A 335 3.39 -6.02 8.19
N GLU A 336 2.38 -5.59 8.93
CA GLU A 336 2.45 -4.33 9.69
C GLU A 336 3.53 -4.35 10.76
N GLN A 337 3.95 -5.53 11.20
CA GLN A 337 4.98 -5.70 12.24
C GLN A 337 6.37 -6.02 11.68
N GLU A 338 6.47 -6.50 10.44
CA GLU A 338 7.76 -6.62 9.74
C GLU A 338 8.30 -5.25 9.31
N MET A 339 7.43 -4.24 9.24
CA MET A 339 7.80 -2.83 9.05
C MET A 339 8.14 -2.21 10.41
#